data_5f3956ac7b5b09aa98b03dec9c857d4f
#
_entry.id   5f3956ac7b5b09aa98b03dec9c857d4f
#
_cell.length_a   1.000
_cell.length_b   1.000
_cell.length_c   1.000
_cell.angle_alpha   90.00
_cell.angle_beta   90.00
_cell.angle_gamma   90.00
#
_symmetry.space_group_name_H-M   'P 1'
#
loop_
_entity.id
_entity.type
_entity.pdbx_description
1 polymer ?
#
loop_
_entity_poly.entity_id
_entity_poly.type
_entity_poly.pdbx_seq_one_letter_code
_entity_poly.pdbx_strand_id
1 'polypeptide(L)' 'WNTKELQEDFEVISFSYGMVSVVRKFDGQKGFMDFNHSPRVYFNFIATD' A
#
# COMPACT_ATOMS: atom_id res chain seq x y z
N TRP A 1 2.43 -7.48 -3.22
CA TRP A 1 1.43 -7.00 -4.20
C TRP A 1 2.11 -6.29 -5.34
N ASN A 2 1.68 -6.56 -6.57
CA ASN A 2 2.02 -5.69 -7.69
C ASN A 2 1.00 -4.53 -7.71
N THR A 3 1.18 -3.57 -8.62
CA THR A 3 0.32 -2.39 -8.65
C THR A 3 -1.16 -2.74 -8.84
N LYS A 4 -1.45 -3.69 -9.72
CA LYS A 4 -2.83 -4.11 -9.97
C LYS A 4 -3.45 -4.77 -8.75
N GLU A 5 -2.71 -5.67 -8.11
CA GLU A 5 -3.18 -6.35 -6.90
C GLU A 5 -3.38 -5.36 -5.75
N LEU A 6 -2.48 -4.40 -5.62
CA LEU A 6 -2.62 -3.36 -4.61
C LEU A 6 -3.92 -2.61 -4.80
N GLN A 7 -4.23 -2.19 -6.02
CA GLN A 7 -5.42 -1.41 -6.31
C GLN A 7 -6.71 -2.21 -6.09
N GLU A 8 -6.65 -3.53 -6.16
CA GLU A 8 -7.81 -4.38 -5.88
C GLU A 8 -8.13 -4.42 -4.39
N ASP A 9 -7.10 -4.44 -3.54
CA ASP A 9 -7.27 -4.63 -2.10
C ASP A 9 -7.14 -3.35 -1.30
N PHE A 10 -6.48 -2.32 -1.85
CA PHE A 10 -6.16 -1.09 -1.14
C PHE A 10 -6.48 0.13 -1.98
N GLU A 11 -6.76 1.23 -1.29
CA GLU A 11 -6.84 2.54 -1.91
C GLU A 11 -5.57 3.29 -1.55
N VAL A 12 -4.82 3.76 -2.56
CA VAL A 12 -3.58 4.51 -2.36
C VAL A 12 -3.93 5.96 -2.04
N ILE A 13 -3.37 6.48 -0.95
CA ILE A 13 -3.59 7.85 -0.53
C ILE A 13 -2.43 8.75 -0.96
N SER A 14 -1.19 8.36 -0.61
CA SER A 14 -0.02 9.18 -0.95
C SER A 14 1.24 8.34 -0.92
N PHE A 15 2.29 8.86 -1.55
CA PHE A 15 3.62 8.26 -1.52
C PHE A 15 4.56 9.15 -0.70
N SER A 16 5.50 8.54 0.01
CA SER A 16 6.45 9.26 0.84
C SER A 16 7.67 8.39 1.10
N TYR A 17 8.86 8.87 0.74
CA TYR A 17 10.17 8.29 1.09
C TYR A 17 10.23 6.76 1.11
N GLY A 18 9.88 6.14 -0.02
CA GLY A 18 9.94 4.68 -0.15
C GLY A 18 8.78 3.96 0.52
N MET A 19 7.78 4.69 1.01
CA MET A 19 6.58 4.13 1.61
C MET A 19 5.35 4.69 0.93
N VAL A 20 4.24 3.97 1.02
CA VAL A 20 2.97 4.41 0.47
C VAL A 20 1.90 4.29 1.55
N SER A 21 1.11 5.35 1.69
CA SER A 21 -0.05 5.36 2.59
C SER A 21 -1.25 4.78 1.87
N VAL A 22 -1.90 3.80 2.48
CA VAL A 22 -3.01 3.09 1.86
C VAL A 22 -4.14 2.88 2.87
N VAL A 23 -5.33 2.58 2.33
CA VAL A 23 -6.47 2.13 3.12
C VAL A 23 -6.89 0.77 2.58
N ARG A 24 -6.97 -0.23 3.46
CA ARG A 24 -7.42 -1.56 3.08
C ARG A 24 -8.93 -1.53 2.87
N LYS A 25 -9.37 -1.94 1.67
CA LYS A 25 -10.75 -1.71 1.26
C LYS A 25 -11.77 -2.51 2.05
N PHE A 26 -11.43 -3.76 2.42
CA PHE A 26 -12.46 -4.61 3.00
C PHE A 26 -12.86 -4.18 4.41
N ASP A 27 -12.00 -3.48 5.14
CA ASP A 27 -12.32 -3.06 6.51
C ASP A 27 -12.01 -1.57 6.78
N GLY A 28 -11.51 -0.84 5.78
CA GLY A 28 -11.17 0.57 5.95
C GLY A 28 -9.95 0.83 6.80
N GLN A 29 -9.11 -0.18 7.04
CA GLN A 29 -7.93 -0.04 7.88
C GLN A 29 -6.86 0.79 7.16
N LYS A 30 -6.45 1.89 7.77
CA LYS A 30 -5.36 2.72 7.26
C LYS A 30 -4.02 2.10 7.62
N GLY A 31 -3.02 2.31 6.77
CA GLY A 31 -1.70 1.81 7.04
C GLY A 31 -0.68 2.28 6.03
N PHE A 32 0.53 1.73 6.16
CA PHE A 32 1.64 2.02 5.26
C PHE A 32 2.17 0.72 4.69
N MET A 33 2.73 0.79 3.49
CA MET A 33 3.44 -0.32 2.87
C MET A 33 4.77 0.16 2.34
N ASP A 34 5.75 -0.72 2.34
CA ASP A 34 7.00 -0.48 1.62
C ASP A 34 6.79 -0.82 0.16
N PHE A 35 7.60 -0.23 -0.71
CA PHE A 35 7.54 -0.59 -2.12
C PHE A 35 8.91 -0.47 -2.78
N ASN A 36 9.10 -1.24 -3.86
CA ASN A 36 10.26 -1.16 -4.73
C ASN A 36 9.86 -0.65 -6.09
N HIS A 37 10.82 -0.10 -6.82
CA HIS A 37 10.54 0.47 -8.15
C HIS A 37 10.77 -0.49 -9.29
N SER A 38 11.66 -1.46 -9.15
CA SER A 38 12.05 -2.31 -10.26
C SER A 38 12.28 -3.76 -9.80
N PRO A 39 11.28 -4.63 -9.95
CA PRO A 39 9.91 -4.32 -10.39
C PRO A 39 9.12 -3.57 -9.34
N ARG A 40 8.05 -2.90 -9.74
CA ARG A 40 7.19 -2.23 -8.77
C ARG A 40 6.40 -3.28 -8.00
N VAL A 41 6.73 -3.44 -6.72
CA VAL A 41 6.03 -4.34 -5.80
C VAL A 41 5.79 -3.61 -4.49
N TYR A 42 4.74 -4.01 -3.80
CA TYR A 42 4.36 -3.46 -2.50
C TYR A 42 4.33 -4.59 -1.49
N PHE A 43 4.81 -4.33 -0.29
CA PHE A 43 4.93 -5.38 0.72
C PHE A 43 4.93 -4.78 2.11
N ASN A 44 4.81 -5.64 3.11
CA ASN A 44 5.00 -5.26 4.51
C ASN A 44 3.97 -4.24 4.98
N PHE A 45 2.68 -4.56 4.80
CA PHE A 45 1.60 -3.69 5.26
C PHE A 45 1.64 -3.55 6.79
N ILE A 46 1.70 -2.30 7.26
CA ILE A 46 1.69 -1.99 8.69
C ILE A 46 0.46 -1.14 8.95
N ALA A 47 -0.47 -1.69 9.74
CA ALA A 47 -1.70 -0.98 10.07
C ALA A 47 -1.41 0.19 11.00
N THR A 48 -2.11 1.30 10.76
CA THR A 48 -2.07 2.48 11.63
C THR A 48 -3.50 2.85 11.99
N ASP A 49 -3.63 3.65 13.00
CA ASP A 49 -4.97 4.13 13.38
C ASP A 49 -5.47 5.23 12.46
#